data_0988139ec2bf0558d13108a1e9ebb22c
#
_entry.id   0988139ec2bf0558d13108a1e9ebb22c
#
_cell.length_a   1.000
_cell.length_b   1.000
_cell.length_c   1.000
_cell.angle_alpha   90.00
_cell.angle_beta   90.00
_cell.angle_gamma   90.00
#
_symmetry.space_group_name_H-M   'P 1'
#
loop_
_entity.id
_entity.type
_entity.pdbx_description
1 polymer ?
#
loop_
_entity_poly.entity_id
_entity_poly.type
_entity_poly.pdbx_seq_one_letter_code
_entity_poly.pdbx_strand_id
1 'polypeptide(L)'
;MPIITSIPRNERRQMKKAIQKTRDKNYARRLTALLMLHEGSTVSHVSRTLHCSRSSVNRWVNGLTLYGLEGLKSLPAGRPAIWNLAPLLSVISFLLQHSPQHLGYLRSRWSLELITLKINEILNISVSQSTLYRYFCRAGIVWRRAAPTLKLPDPEYDEKMAKISEALSNASGKHPVLYEDEVDINLNPKIGADWCFKGQQKRVVTPGKNQKHYLAGCLNAKTKEITYVGGLRKNSDLFIKLLDEINHQYTSAKTITLILDNYCIHKSRKVRVWLAKNPQFSLLFLPSYSPWLNKIERLWQSLHETVTRNHCCQFMWQLLHHVKIFMETASLQQQKPGMRKMGVSQL
;
A
#
# COMPACT_ATOMS: atom_id res chain seq x y z
N MET A 1 56.60 31.51 -6.80
CA MET A 1 55.46 32.04 -6.01
C MET A 1 54.44 30.94 -5.81
N PRO A 2 53.88 30.80 -4.63
CA PRO A 2 52.81 29.80 -4.45
C PRO A 2 51.59 30.16 -5.33
N ILE A 3 51.07 29.18 -6.02
CA ILE A 3 49.98 29.34 -7.01
C ILE A 3 48.65 29.64 -6.33
N ILE A 4 48.56 29.40 -5.03
CA ILE A 4 47.38 29.72 -4.19
C ILE A 4 47.82 30.43 -2.92
N THR A 5 46.97 31.32 -2.42
CA THR A 5 47.12 31.93 -1.09
C THR A 5 47.14 30.81 -0.02
N SER A 6 47.91 31.04 1.04
CA SER A 6 47.99 30.07 2.14
C SER A 6 46.62 29.77 2.70
N ILE A 7 46.20 28.48 2.65
CA ILE A 7 44.92 28.03 3.19
C ILE A 7 45.00 27.99 4.73
N PRO A 8 44.13 28.66 5.46
CA PRO A 8 44.12 28.65 6.93
C PRO A 8 44.04 27.24 7.53
N ARG A 9 44.69 27.04 8.69
CA ARG A 9 44.73 25.73 9.37
C ARG A 9 43.32 25.13 9.60
N ASN A 10 42.36 25.99 9.88
CA ASN A 10 40.97 25.56 10.14
C ASN A 10 40.30 25.01 8.86
N GLU A 11 40.49 25.70 7.73
CA GLU A 11 39.97 25.25 6.44
C GLU A 11 40.62 23.94 5.97
N ARG A 12 41.93 23.80 6.12
CA ARG A 12 42.66 22.55 5.82
C ARG A 12 42.14 21.38 6.61
N ARG A 13 41.80 21.61 7.91
CA ARG A 13 41.19 20.58 8.75
C ARG A 13 39.77 20.20 8.27
N GLN A 14 38.98 21.19 7.85
CA GLN A 14 37.67 20.96 7.24
C GLN A 14 37.77 20.18 5.92
N MET A 15 38.72 20.56 5.04
CA MET A 15 38.97 19.86 3.78
C MET A 15 39.33 18.40 4.01
N LYS A 16 40.26 18.09 4.94
CA LYS A 16 40.62 16.71 5.27
C LYS A 16 39.45 15.90 5.82
N LYS A 17 38.62 16.49 6.69
CA LYS A 17 37.38 15.86 7.17
C LYS A 17 36.37 15.62 6.04
N ALA A 18 36.23 16.61 5.13
CA ALA A 18 35.32 16.50 3.99
C ALA A 18 35.75 15.39 3.02
N ILE A 19 37.04 15.23 2.73
CA ILE A 19 37.59 14.14 1.91
C ILE A 19 37.22 12.77 2.49
N GLN A 20 37.32 12.60 3.82
CA GLN A 20 36.99 11.33 4.48
C GLN A 20 35.51 11.00 4.50
N LYS A 21 34.64 12.03 4.55
CA LYS A 21 33.18 11.84 4.71
C LYS A 21 32.40 11.84 3.40
N THR A 22 32.91 12.50 2.35
CA THR A 22 32.16 12.67 1.10
C THR A 22 32.09 11.40 0.27
N ARG A 23 30.92 11.15 -0.32
CA ARG A 23 30.74 10.15 -1.38
C ARG A 23 31.01 10.70 -2.79
N ASP A 24 31.15 12.02 -2.92
CA ASP A 24 31.47 12.69 -4.18
C ASP A 24 32.98 12.61 -4.45
N LYS A 25 33.35 11.64 -5.29
CA LYS A 25 34.74 11.42 -5.69
C LYS A 25 35.36 12.64 -6.38
N ASN A 26 34.56 13.43 -7.11
CA ASN A 26 35.04 14.62 -7.78
C ASN A 26 35.31 15.75 -6.79
N TYR A 27 34.45 15.92 -5.80
CA TYR A 27 34.66 16.88 -4.71
C TYR A 27 35.92 16.52 -3.91
N ALA A 28 36.06 15.27 -3.49
CA ALA A 28 37.25 14.78 -2.79
C ALA A 28 38.53 15.07 -3.61
N ARG A 29 38.53 14.75 -4.92
CA ARG A 29 39.67 15.00 -5.82
C ARG A 29 40.04 16.48 -5.91
N ARG A 30 39.06 17.39 -5.96
CA ARG A 30 39.26 18.83 -5.97
C ARG A 30 39.90 19.31 -4.68
N LEU A 31 39.40 18.86 -3.53
CA LEU A 31 40.01 19.20 -2.23
C LEU A 31 41.44 18.69 -2.09
N THR A 32 41.69 17.45 -2.54
CA THR A 32 43.05 16.87 -2.52
C THR A 32 44.02 17.70 -3.38
N ALA A 33 43.58 18.14 -4.59
CA ALA A 33 44.39 18.97 -5.46
C ALA A 33 44.85 20.27 -4.76
N LEU A 34 43.95 20.94 -4.06
CA LEU A 34 44.23 22.19 -3.39
C LEU A 34 45.14 22.01 -2.16
N LEU A 35 44.97 20.90 -1.41
CA LEU A 35 45.89 20.56 -0.33
C LEU A 35 47.32 20.30 -0.86
N MET A 36 47.48 19.56 -1.96
CA MET A 36 48.76 19.32 -2.60
C MET A 36 49.43 20.62 -3.06
N LEU A 37 48.66 21.55 -3.66
CA LEU A 37 49.15 22.86 -4.06
C LEU A 37 49.61 23.71 -2.85
N HIS A 38 48.84 23.66 -1.74
CA HIS A 38 49.21 24.32 -0.48
C HIS A 38 50.51 23.75 0.12
N GLU A 39 50.75 22.45 -0.05
CA GLU A 39 51.95 21.73 0.41
C GLU A 39 53.17 22.00 -0.52
N GLY A 40 53.03 22.87 -1.55
CA GLY A 40 54.08 23.26 -2.46
C GLY A 40 54.20 22.47 -3.76
N SER A 41 53.28 21.56 -4.03
CA SER A 41 53.26 20.83 -5.31
C SER A 41 52.97 21.78 -6.48
N THR A 42 53.60 21.53 -7.64
CA THR A 42 53.31 22.28 -8.86
C THR A 42 51.99 21.82 -9.51
N VAL A 43 51.33 22.70 -10.28
CA VAL A 43 50.11 22.34 -11.05
C VAL A 43 50.34 21.15 -11.95
N SER A 44 51.54 21.05 -12.56
CA SER A 44 51.90 19.91 -13.42
C SER A 44 52.03 18.61 -12.64
N HIS A 45 52.53 18.66 -11.42
CA HIS A 45 52.60 17.48 -10.55
C HIS A 45 51.19 17.03 -10.11
N VAL A 46 50.38 17.96 -9.59
CA VAL A 46 48.97 17.67 -9.18
C VAL A 46 48.15 17.12 -10.34
N SER A 47 48.28 17.72 -11.52
CA SER A 47 47.61 17.28 -12.75
C SER A 47 47.93 15.81 -13.10
N ARG A 48 49.21 15.43 -13.02
CA ARG A 48 49.67 14.05 -13.28
C ARG A 48 49.18 13.08 -12.19
N THR A 49 49.37 13.44 -10.93
CA THR A 49 48.99 12.59 -9.79
C THR A 49 47.49 12.33 -9.73
N LEU A 50 46.67 13.33 -10.03
CA LEU A 50 45.20 13.22 -9.96
C LEU A 50 44.55 12.90 -11.32
N HIS A 51 45.36 12.61 -12.34
CA HIS A 51 44.90 12.30 -13.70
C HIS A 51 43.85 13.30 -14.22
N CYS A 52 44.18 14.60 -14.21
CA CYS A 52 43.32 15.68 -14.69
C CYS A 52 44.08 16.72 -15.49
N SER A 53 43.39 17.57 -16.25
CA SER A 53 44.04 18.64 -16.98
C SER A 53 44.53 19.76 -16.05
N ARG A 54 45.61 20.45 -16.43
CA ARG A 54 46.11 21.65 -15.71
C ARG A 54 45.05 22.75 -15.62
N SER A 55 44.24 22.92 -16.67
CA SER A 55 43.11 23.85 -16.69
C SER A 55 42.05 23.51 -15.66
N SER A 56 41.82 22.21 -15.35
CA SER A 56 40.94 21.81 -14.28
C SER A 56 41.44 22.23 -12.91
N VAL A 57 42.77 22.03 -12.66
CA VAL A 57 43.39 22.45 -11.39
C VAL A 57 43.26 23.95 -11.21
N ASN A 58 43.59 24.76 -12.23
CA ASN A 58 43.45 26.22 -12.18
C ASN A 58 41.99 26.65 -11.93
N ARG A 59 41.01 25.98 -12.54
CA ARG A 59 39.60 26.26 -12.31
C ARG A 59 39.18 25.96 -10.86
N TRP A 60 39.75 24.95 -10.25
CA TRP A 60 39.48 24.61 -8.83
C TRP A 60 40.14 25.65 -7.89
N VAL A 61 41.31 26.14 -8.22
CA VAL A 61 41.94 27.26 -7.50
C VAL A 61 41.05 28.50 -7.56
N ASN A 62 40.61 28.90 -8.75
CA ASN A 62 39.71 30.03 -8.94
C ASN A 62 38.37 29.82 -8.20
N GLY A 63 37.82 28.59 -8.23
CA GLY A 63 36.59 28.24 -7.49
C GLY A 63 36.76 28.43 -5.98
N LEU A 64 37.89 28.00 -5.42
CA LEU A 64 38.18 28.22 -3.99
C LEU A 64 38.31 29.72 -3.68
N THR A 65 39.03 30.48 -4.52
CA THR A 65 39.26 31.90 -4.29
C THR A 65 37.98 32.73 -4.34
N LEU A 66 37.06 32.41 -5.27
CA LEU A 66 35.82 33.17 -5.49
C LEU A 66 34.67 32.73 -4.59
N TYR A 67 34.54 31.45 -4.32
CA TYR A 67 33.37 30.89 -3.67
C TYR A 67 33.70 30.00 -2.45
N GLY A 68 34.95 29.96 -2.01
CA GLY A 68 35.39 29.12 -0.91
C GLY A 68 35.15 27.61 -1.16
N LEU A 69 35.00 26.84 -0.10
CA LEU A 69 34.80 25.39 -0.18
C LEU A 69 33.52 25.00 -0.91
N GLU A 70 32.51 25.85 -0.90
CA GLU A 70 31.24 25.61 -1.60
C GLU A 70 31.43 25.60 -3.14
N GLY A 71 32.30 26.45 -3.67
CA GLY A 71 32.62 26.48 -5.11
C GLY A 71 33.30 25.23 -5.64
N LEU A 72 33.73 24.34 -4.74
CA LEU A 72 34.34 23.06 -5.10
C LEU A 72 33.36 21.90 -5.14
N LYS A 73 32.14 22.07 -4.63
CA LYS A 73 31.13 21.03 -4.69
C LYS A 73 30.73 20.73 -6.14
N SER A 74 30.39 19.48 -6.40
CA SER A 74 29.86 19.11 -7.72
C SER A 74 28.48 19.70 -7.89
N LEU A 75 28.27 20.41 -8.99
CA LEU A 75 26.94 20.83 -9.39
C LEU A 75 26.10 19.59 -9.75
N PRO A 76 24.76 19.64 -9.59
CA PRO A 76 23.88 18.58 -10.05
C PRO A 76 24.15 18.25 -11.51
N ALA A 77 24.37 16.96 -11.79
CA ALA A 77 24.61 16.50 -13.15
C ALA A 77 23.31 16.53 -13.98
N GLY A 78 23.45 16.84 -15.26
CA GLY A 78 22.35 16.79 -16.22
C GLY A 78 21.87 18.18 -16.67
N ARG A 79 20.96 18.17 -17.64
CA ARG A 79 20.32 19.37 -18.15
C ARG A 79 19.35 19.91 -17.09
N PRO A 80 19.35 21.22 -16.79
CA PRO A 80 18.34 21.82 -15.91
C PRO A 80 16.93 21.51 -16.40
N ALA A 81 15.99 21.36 -15.45
CA ALA A 81 14.58 21.17 -15.80
C ALA A 81 14.07 22.41 -16.56
N ILE A 82 13.45 22.17 -17.71
CA ILE A 82 12.91 23.26 -18.55
C ILE A 82 11.72 23.92 -17.85
N TRP A 83 10.92 23.11 -17.15
CA TRP A 83 9.66 23.54 -16.54
C TRP A 83 9.80 23.65 -15.04
N ASN A 84 9.37 24.77 -14.48
CA ASN A 84 9.30 24.94 -13.02
C ASN A 84 8.19 24.03 -12.45
N LEU A 85 8.50 23.33 -11.35
CA LEU A 85 7.56 22.39 -10.70
C LEU A 85 6.37 23.13 -10.05
N ALA A 86 6.57 24.30 -9.49
CA ALA A 86 5.53 24.99 -8.71
C ALA A 86 4.27 25.33 -9.52
N PRO A 87 4.32 26.02 -10.70
CA PRO A 87 3.16 26.28 -11.52
C PRO A 87 2.45 25.00 -11.98
N LEU A 88 3.22 23.98 -12.35
CA LEU A 88 2.69 22.68 -12.74
C LEU A 88 1.90 22.03 -11.62
N LEU A 89 2.42 22.03 -10.38
CA LEU A 89 1.76 21.45 -9.22
C LEU A 89 0.45 22.17 -8.89
N SER A 90 0.39 23.48 -9.02
CA SER A 90 -0.84 24.24 -8.78
C SER A 90 -1.96 23.80 -9.74
N VAL A 91 -1.66 23.71 -11.05
CA VAL A 91 -2.63 23.23 -12.04
C VAL A 91 -2.99 21.76 -11.81
N ILE A 92 -2.02 20.91 -11.53
CA ILE A 92 -2.26 19.49 -11.22
C ILE A 92 -3.19 19.37 -10.01
N SER A 93 -2.95 20.10 -8.93
CA SER A 93 -3.78 20.08 -7.72
C SER A 93 -5.21 20.49 -8.03
N PHE A 94 -5.41 21.55 -8.82
CA PHE A 94 -6.72 21.96 -9.28
C PHE A 94 -7.42 20.85 -10.08
N LEU A 95 -6.74 20.24 -11.06
CA LEU A 95 -7.31 19.17 -11.88
C LEU A 95 -7.68 17.94 -11.04
N LEU A 96 -6.85 17.55 -10.08
CA LEU A 96 -7.11 16.37 -9.24
C LEU A 96 -8.27 16.57 -8.24
N GLN A 97 -8.61 17.81 -7.89
CA GLN A 97 -9.77 18.13 -7.06
C GLN A 97 -11.10 18.10 -7.84
N HIS A 98 -11.06 18.17 -9.16
CA HIS A 98 -12.22 18.18 -10.03
C HIS A 98 -12.24 16.95 -10.93
N SER A 99 -13.44 16.46 -11.25
CA SER A 99 -13.55 15.41 -12.28
C SER A 99 -13.34 16.00 -13.68
N PRO A 100 -12.85 15.21 -14.63
CA PRO A 100 -12.77 15.66 -16.04
C PRO A 100 -14.12 16.16 -16.58
N GLN A 101 -15.23 15.59 -16.11
CA GLN A 101 -16.59 15.98 -16.53
C GLN A 101 -16.92 17.45 -16.20
N HIS A 102 -16.41 17.97 -15.06
CA HIS A 102 -16.58 19.40 -14.74
C HIS A 102 -15.88 20.34 -15.72
N LEU A 103 -14.92 19.81 -16.47
CA LEU A 103 -14.17 20.53 -17.51
C LEU A 103 -14.63 20.17 -18.93
N GLY A 104 -15.82 19.59 -19.08
CA GLY A 104 -16.45 19.29 -20.37
C GLY A 104 -16.03 17.98 -21.02
N TYR A 105 -15.29 17.11 -20.34
CA TYR A 105 -14.93 15.80 -20.87
C TYR A 105 -15.97 14.73 -20.53
N LEU A 106 -16.23 13.77 -21.42
CA LEU A 106 -17.11 12.64 -21.15
C LEU A 106 -16.53 11.65 -20.13
N ARG A 107 -15.20 11.63 -19.96
CA ARG A 107 -14.53 10.72 -19.05
C ARG A 107 -14.73 11.14 -17.59
N SER A 108 -14.98 10.15 -16.72
CA SER A 108 -15.11 10.36 -15.26
C SER A 108 -13.78 10.33 -14.50
N ARG A 109 -12.70 9.88 -15.15
CA ARG A 109 -11.38 9.71 -14.52
C ARG A 109 -10.29 10.40 -15.34
N TRP A 110 -9.36 11.03 -14.66
CA TRP A 110 -8.15 11.53 -15.27
C TRP A 110 -7.26 10.38 -15.74
N SER A 111 -6.74 10.46 -16.95
CA SER A 111 -5.58 9.71 -17.40
C SER A 111 -4.38 10.64 -17.45
N LEU A 112 -3.16 10.08 -17.41
CA LEU A 112 -1.95 10.90 -17.55
C LEU A 112 -1.95 11.71 -18.86
N GLU A 113 -2.43 11.09 -19.95
CA GLU A 113 -2.60 11.74 -21.24
C GLU A 113 -3.52 12.96 -21.17
N LEU A 114 -4.72 12.79 -20.60
CA LEU A 114 -5.70 13.87 -20.50
C LEU A 114 -5.21 15.02 -19.60
N ILE A 115 -4.53 14.69 -18.50
CA ILE A 115 -3.90 15.71 -17.64
C ILE A 115 -2.81 16.44 -18.42
N THR A 116 -2.00 15.72 -19.20
CA THR A 116 -0.94 16.32 -20.02
C THR A 116 -1.51 17.30 -21.03
N LEU A 117 -2.55 16.89 -21.75
CA LEU A 117 -3.25 17.76 -22.72
C LEU A 117 -3.78 19.03 -22.05
N LYS A 118 -4.45 18.87 -20.89
CA LYS A 118 -5.06 20.01 -20.19
C LYS A 118 -4.03 20.95 -19.58
N ILE A 119 -2.92 20.45 -19.06
CA ILE A 119 -1.81 21.27 -18.57
C ILE A 119 -1.18 22.07 -19.73
N ASN A 120 -0.95 21.41 -20.84
CA ASN A 120 -0.38 22.07 -22.03
C ASN A 120 -1.29 23.18 -22.54
N GLU A 121 -2.60 22.95 -22.53
CA GLU A 121 -3.62 23.97 -22.88
C GLU A 121 -3.61 25.14 -21.89
N ILE A 122 -3.71 24.88 -20.58
CA ILE A 122 -3.84 25.93 -19.55
C ILE A 122 -2.58 26.80 -19.46
N LEU A 123 -1.40 26.16 -19.51
CA LEU A 123 -0.12 26.85 -19.33
C LEU A 123 0.53 27.27 -20.66
N ASN A 124 -0.09 26.95 -21.80
CA ASN A 124 0.46 27.18 -23.14
C ASN A 124 1.91 26.65 -23.28
N ILE A 125 2.13 25.40 -22.88
CA ILE A 125 3.43 24.73 -22.91
C ILE A 125 3.34 23.38 -23.62
N SER A 126 4.48 22.75 -23.88
CA SER A 126 4.55 21.40 -24.48
C SER A 126 5.33 20.45 -23.58
N VAL A 127 4.66 19.93 -22.56
CA VAL A 127 5.20 18.89 -21.68
C VAL A 127 4.80 17.51 -22.18
N SER A 128 5.74 16.58 -22.25
CA SER A 128 5.44 15.19 -22.58
C SER A 128 4.86 14.42 -21.38
N GLN A 129 4.08 13.37 -21.63
CA GLN A 129 3.51 12.49 -20.60
C GLN A 129 4.61 11.90 -19.67
N SER A 130 5.74 11.46 -20.24
CA SER A 130 6.85 10.90 -19.48
C SER A 130 7.53 11.93 -18.57
N THR A 131 7.56 13.19 -18.99
CA THR A 131 8.03 14.29 -18.13
C THR A 131 7.04 14.54 -17.00
N LEU A 132 5.75 14.63 -17.31
CA LEU A 132 4.70 14.83 -16.31
C LEU A 132 4.68 13.68 -15.28
N TYR A 133 4.84 12.43 -15.72
CA TYR A 133 4.93 11.28 -14.82
C TYR A 133 6.10 11.41 -13.83
N ARG A 134 7.28 11.87 -14.28
CA ARG A 134 8.41 12.13 -13.37
C ARG A 134 8.09 13.23 -12.34
N TYR A 135 7.33 14.24 -12.72
CA TYR A 135 6.85 15.26 -11.78
C TYR A 135 5.86 14.67 -10.77
N PHE A 136 4.95 13.79 -11.19
CA PHE A 136 4.05 13.07 -10.29
C PHE A 136 4.83 12.27 -9.24
N CYS A 137 5.82 11.49 -9.68
CA CYS A 137 6.67 10.72 -8.75
C CYS A 137 7.39 11.63 -7.75
N ARG A 138 7.93 12.77 -8.19
CA ARG A 138 8.61 13.75 -7.31
C ARG A 138 7.65 14.41 -6.31
N ALA A 139 6.42 14.65 -6.73
CA ALA A 139 5.38 15.26 -5.91
C ALA A 139 4.63 14.24 -5.00
N GLY A 140 4.97 12.95 -5.07
CA GLY A 140 4.27 11.91 -4.32
C GLY A 140 2.86 11.62 -4.84
N ILE A 141 2.53 12.02 -6.07
CA ILE A 141 1.23 11.73 -6.70
C ILE A 141 1.28 10.32 -7.27
N VAL A 142 0.34 9.48 -6.83
CA VAL A 142 0.30 8.06 -7.18
C VAL A 142 -1.07 7.65 -7.72
N TRP A 143 -1.07 6.68 -8.61
CA TRP A 143 -2.30 6.06 -9.10
C TRP A 143 -2.80 5.04 -8.08
N ARG A 144 -4.01 5.25 -7.54
CA ARG A 144 -4.65 4.35 -6.57
C ARG A 144 -6.10 4.09 -6.94
N ARG A 145 -6.61 2.93 -6.51
CA ARG A 145 -8.04 2.63 -6.58
C ARG A 145 -8.80 3.65 -5.71
N ALA A 146 -9.85 4.25 -6.28
CA ALA A 146 -10.76 5.11 -5.51
C ALA A 146 -11.52 4.28 -4.48
N ALA A 147 -11.74 4.86 -3.31
CA ALA A 147 -12.63 4.32 -2.29
C ALA A 147 -14.05 4.89 -2.48
N PRO A 148 -15.10 4.09 -2.32
CA PRO A 148 -16.45 4.61 -2.33
C PRO A 148 -16.68 5.48 -1.09
N THR A 149 -17.39 6.59 -1.28
CA THR A 149 -17.86 7.46 -0.20
C THR A 149 -19.36 7.68 -0.37
N LEU A 150 -20.11 7.54 0.70
CA LEU A 150 -21.55 7.74 0.68
C LEU A 150 -21.88 9.22 0.59
N LYS A 151 -22.89 9.54 -0.22
CA LYS A 151 -23.45 10.90 -0.29
C LYS A 151 -24.14 11.28 1.02
N LEU A 152 -24.81 10.31 1.63
CA LEU A 152 -25.47 10.44 2.94
C LEU A 152 -24.82 9.41 3.88
N PRO A 153 -24.01 9.83 4.84
CA PRO A 153 -23.47 8.90 5.85
C PRO A 153 -24.59 8.35 6.73
N ASP A 154 -24.36 7.19 7.34
CA ASP A 154 -25.27 6.63 8.34
C ASP A 154 -25.46 7.65 9.48
N PRO A 155 -26.70 8.06 9.81
CA PRO A 155 -26.93 9.04 10.89
C PRO A 155 -26.37 8.62 12.26
N GLU A 156 -26.28 7.30 12.48
CA GLU A 156 -25.75 6.71 13.72
C GLU A 156 -24.28 6.29 13.59
N TYR A 157 -23.55 6.79 12.58
CA TYR A 157 -22.18 6.37 12.30
C TYR A 157 -21.26 6.51 13.50
N ASP A 158 -21.23 7.69 14.11
CA ASP A 158 -20.32 8.00 15.22
C ASP A 158 -20.68 7.17 16.47
N GLU A 159 -21.98 6.98 16.75
CA GLU A 159 -22.44 6.17 17.88
C GLU A 159 -22.07 4.69 17.68
N LYS A 160 -22.30 4.12 16.49
CA LYS A 160 -21.92 2.74 16.17
C LYS A 160 -20.41 2.55 16.25
N MET A 161 -19.63 3.50 15.74
CA MET A 161 -18.17 3.44 15.79
C MET A 161 -17.65 3.57 17.23
N ALA A 162 -18.27 4.39 18.07
CA ALA A 162 -17.92 4.50 19.47
C ALA A 162 -18.13 3.15 20.21
N LYS A 163 -19.30 2.52 20.04
CA LYS A 163 -19.60 1.19 20.61
C LYS A 163 -18.63 0.11 20.13
N ILE A 164 -18.28 0.10 18.85
CA ILE A 164 -17.31 -0.84 18.27
C ILE A 164 -15.91 -0.59 18.85
N SER A 165 -15.49 0.66 18.95
CA SER A 165 -14.18 1.03 19.52
C SER A 165 -14.08 0.65 20.99
N GLU A 166 -15.12 0.87 21.78
CA GLU A 166 -15.22 0.46 23.17
C GLU A 166 -15.12 -1.06 23.30
N ALA A 167 -15.90 -1.82 22.53
CA ALA A 167 -15.84 -3.28 22.52
C ALA A 167 -14.43 -3.81 22.18
N LEU A 168 -13.78 -3.22 21.16
CA LEU A 168 -12.42 -3.59 20.76
C LEU A 168 -11.37 -3.28 21.84
N SER A 169 -11.51 -2.17 22.55
CA SER A 169 -10.61 -1.78 23.65
C SER A 169 -10.72 -2.72 24.84
N ASN A 170 -11.92 -3.22 25.12
CA ASN A 170 -12.22 -4.14 26.20
C ASN A 170 -12.05 -5.63 25.84
N ALA A 171 -11.60 -5.91 24.59
CA ALA A 171 -11.46 -7.27 24.10
C ALA A 171 -10.44 -8.09 24.94
N SER A 172 -10.87 -9.24 25.43
CA SER A 172 -10.07 -10.16 26.24
C SER A 172 -10.50 -11.62 26.02
N GLY A 173 -9.81 -12.57 26.61
CA GLY A 173 -10.20 -13.98 26.56
C GLY A 173 -11.60 -14.26 27.17
N LYS A 174 -12.02 -13.46 28.16
CA LYS A 174 -13.37 -13.53 28.75
C LYS A 174 -14.41 -12.70 28.02
N HIS A 175 -13.98 -11.76 27.18
CA HIS A 175 -14.81 -10.85 26.38
C HIS A 175 -14.29 -10.81 24.94
N PRO A 176 -14.35 -11.94 24.19
CA PRO A 176 -13.91 -11.95 22.79
C PRO A 176 -14.78 -11.06 21.92
N VAL A 177 -14.13 -10.38 20.98
CA VAL A 177 -14.75 -9.55 19.94
C VAL A 177 -14.38 -10.14 18.59
N LEU A 178 -15.38 -10.49 17.80
CA LEU A 178 -15.24 -11.21 16.55
C LEU A 178 -15.81 -10.37 15.40
N TYR A 179 -15.08 -10.27 14.28
CA TYR A 179 -15.64 -9.77 13.02
C TYR A 179 -16.28 -10.92 12.28
N GLU A 180 -17.51 -10.76 11.85
CA GLU A 180 -18.28 -11.80 11.17
C GLU A 180 -18.68 -11.34 9.76
N ASP A 181 -18.73 -12.31 8.82
CA ASP A 181 -19.24 -12.11 7.46
C ASP A 181 -19.40 -13.45 6.74
N GLU A 182 -20.14 -13.44 5.62
CA GLU A 182 -20.30 -14.61 4.77
C GLU A 182 -19.68 -14.41 3.39
N VAL A 183 -19.09 -15.50 2.89
CA VAL A 183 -18.51 -15.54 1.54
C VAL A 183 -19.11 -16.64 0.70
N ASP A 184 -19.33 -16.37 -0.59
CA ASP A 184 -19.77 -17.35 -1.56
C ASP A 184 -18.59 -17.99 -2.31
N ILE A 185 -18.58 -19.33 -2.32
CA ILE A 185 -17.64 -20.15 -3.07
C ILE A 185 -18.36 -20.66 -4.32
N ASN A 186 -17.89 -20.24 -5.47
CA ASN A 186 -18.43 -20.63 -6.76
C ASN A 186 -17.54 -21.68 -7.41
N LEU A 187 -18.13 -22.76 -7.94
CA LEU A 187 -17.40 -23.80 -8.65
C LEU A 187 -16.82 -23.27 -9.98
N ASN A 188 -17.50 -22.34 -10.64
CA ASN A 188 -16.88 -21.61 -11.75
C ASN A 188 -15.88 -20.59 -11.17
N PRO A 189 -14.59 -20.66 -11.59
CA PRO A 189 -13.55 -19.81 -11.04
C PRO A 189 -13.79 -18.32 -11.30
N LYS A 190 -13.47 -17.49 -10.34
CA LYS A 190 -13.33 -16.05 -10.58
C LYS A 190 -12.09 -15.84 -11.45
N ILE A 191 -12.26 -15.23 -12.63
CA ILE A 191 -11.14 -15.01 -13.54
C ILE A 191 -10.32 -13.80 -13.07
N GLY A 192 -9.00 -13.98 -12.98
CA GLY A 192 -8.04 -12.96 -12.62
C GLY A 192 -6.86 -12.93 -13.58
N ALA A 193 -6.03 -11.89 -13.46
CA ALA A 193 -4.77 -11.79 -14.21
C ALA A 193 -3.82 -12.92 -13.82
N ASP A 194 -3.04 -13.40 -14.79
CA ASP A 194 -2.03 -14.43 -14.60
C ASP A 194 -0.86 -14.22 -15.56
N TRP A 195 0.28 -14.81 -15.27
CA TRP A 195 1.46 -14.73 -16.12
C TRP A 195 1.30 -15.57 -17.39
N CYS A 196 1.60 -14.98 -18.54
CA CYS A 196 1.62 -15.66 -19.83
C CYS A 196 2.66 -15.01 -20.75
N PHE A 197 3.09 -15.72 -21.79
CA PHE A 197 3.99 -15.15 -22.80
C PHE A 197 3.26 -14.04 -23.59
N LYS A 198 4.03 -13.04 -24.04
CA LYS A 198 3.50 -11.95 -24.86
C LYS A 198 2.79 -12.51 -26.11
N GLY A 199 1.59 -12.05 -26.36
CA GLY A 199 0.75 -12.53 -27.47
C GLY A 199 -0.09 -13.77 -27.17
N GLN A 200 0.05 -14.37 -25.96
CA GLN A 200 -0.77 -15.49 -25.51
C GLN A 200 -1.73 -15.03 -24.42
N GLN A 201 -2.81 -15.77 -24.25
CA GLN A 201 -3.79 -15.56 -23.17
C GLN A 201 -4.00 -16.88 -22.44
N LYS A 202 -3.79 -16.90 -21.11
CA LYS A 202 -4.10 -18.06 -20.30
C LYS A 202 -5.59 -18.33 -20.30
N ARG A 203 -5.96 -19.58 -20.58
CA ARG A 203 -7.35 -20.05 -20.53
C ARG A 203 -7.54 -20.91 -19.29
N VAL A 204 -8.62 -20.68 -18.56
CA VAL A 204 -8.98 -21.43 -17.36
C VAL A 204 -10.21 -22.28 -17.72
N VAL A 205 -10.06 -23.60 -17.56
CA VAL A 205 -11.15 -24.53 -17.82
C VAL A 205 -12.19 -24.38 -16.73
N THR A 206 -13.43 -24.11 -17.12
CA THR A 206 -14.55 -23.94 -16.20
C THR A 206 -15.53 -25.12 -16.33
N PRO A 207 -16.11 -25.62 -15.24
CA PRO A 207 -17.11 -26.72 -15.29
C PRO A 207 -18.39 -26.34 -16.06
N GLY A 208 -18.67 -25.07 -16.28
CA GLY A 208 -19.84 -24.56 -17.00
C GLY A 208 -21.06 -24.41 -16.09
N LYS A 209 -21.62 -25.49 -15.57
CA LYS A 209 -22.74 -25.43 -14.60
C LYS A 209 -22.22 -24.98 -13.23
N ASN A 210 -22.49 -23.73 -12.87
CA ASN A 210 -22.02 -23.19 -11.61
C ASN A 210 -22.78 -23.82 -10.42
N GLN A 211 -22.03 -24.31 -9.45
CA GLN A 211 -22.51 -24.67 -8.12
C GLN A 211 -22.02 -23.65 -7.11
N LYS A 212 -22.80 -23.40 -6.07
CA LYS A 212 -22.44 -22.46 -5.00
C LYS A 212 -22.40 -23.19 -3.66
N HIS A 213 -21.45 -22.81 -2.86
CA HIS A 213 -21.36 -23.12 -1.45
C HIS A 213 -21.10 -21.84 -0.67
N TYR A 214 -21.63 -21.72 0.53
CA TYR A 214 -21.48 -20.52 1.35
C TYR A 214 -20.70 -20.85 2.60
N LEU A 215 -19.81 -19.97 3.00
CA LEU A 215 -19.14 -20.03 4.29
C LEU A 215 -19.61 -18.83 5.10
N ALA A 216 -19.98 -19.06 6.36
CA ALA A 216 -20.07 -18.03 7.36
C ALA A 216 -18.86 -18.16 8.27
N GLY A 217 -18.20 -17.07 8.57
CA GLY A 217 -16.97 -17.10 9.34
C GLY A 217 -16.81 -15.90 10.25
N CYS A 218 -15.99 -16.07 11.27
CA CYS A 218 -15.59 -14.99 12.13
C CYS A 218 -14.08 -14.96 12.37
N LEU A 219 -13.58 -13.76 12.59
CA LEU A 219 -12.17 -13.46 12.88
C LEU A 219 -12.09 -12.79 14.25
N ASN A 220 -11.41 -13.40 15.20
CA ASN A 220 -11.16 -12.79 16.50
C ASN A 220 -10.30 -11.52 16.33
N ALA A 221 -10.76 -10.39 16.85
CA ALA A 221 -10.10 -9.11 16.70
C ALA A 221 -8.69 -9.08 17.33
N LYS A 222 -8.49 -9.84 18.41
CA LYS A 222 -7.26 -9.89 19.20
C LYS A 222 -6.36 -11.05 18.82
N THR A 223 -6.87 -12.30 18.91
CA THR A 223 -6.08 -13.52 18.67
C THR A 223 -5.91 -13.84 17.19
N LYS A 224 -6.75 -13.27 16.35
CA LYS A 224 -6.80 -13.56 14.91
C LYS A 224 -7.22 -15.00 14.56
N GLU A 225 -7.72 -15.74 15.53
CA GLU A 225 -8.31 -17.04 15.29
C GLU A 225 -9.53 -16.93 14.36
N ILE A 226 -9.66 -17.93 13.50
CA ILE A 226 -10.71 -17.99 12.50
C ILE A 226 -11.61 -19.18 12.86
N THR A 227 -12.92 -18.92 13.00
CA THR A 227 -13.95 -19.94 13.11
C THR A 227 -14.87 -19.83 11.91
N TYR A 228 -15.21 -20.93 11.27
CA TYR A 228 -16.08 -20.91 10.10
C TYR A 228 -16.92 -22.17 9.97
N VAL A 229 -18.05 -22.04 9.31
CA VAL A 229 -18.96 -23.13 8.97
C VAL A 229 -19.38 -23.04 7.50
N GLY A 230 -19.74 -24.18 6.91
CA GLY A 230 -20.18 -24.23 5.52
C GLY A 230 -21.68 -24.65 5.40
N GLY A 231 -22.29 -24.19 4.31
CA GLY A 231 -23.66 -24.52 3.98
C GLY A 231 -24.06 -24.30 2.52
N LEU A 232 -25.15 -24.86 2.09
CA LEU A 232 -25.64 -24.76 0.72
C LEU A 232 -26.43 -23.46 0.45
N ARG A 233 -26.80 -22.74 1.50
CA ARG A 233 -27.61 -21.50 1.41
C ARG A 233 -27.08 -20.47 2.38
N LYS A 234 -27.02 -19.22 1.94
CA LYS A 234 -26.74 -18.06 2.79
C LYS A 234 -28.08 -17.65 3.45
N ASN A 235 -28.29 -18.14 4.65
CA ASN A 235 -29.54 -17.93 5.39
C ASN A 235 -29.26 -17.88 6.90
N SER A 236 -30.34 -17.63 7.67
CA SER A 236 -30.23 -17.57 9.14
C SER A 236 -29.81 -18.89 9.77
N ASP A 237 -30.06 -20.04 9.14
CA ASP A 237 -29.66 -21.35 9.68
C ASP A 237 -28.13 -21.51 9.59
N LEU A 238 -27.49 -21.01 8.51
CA LEU A 238 -26.04 -20.99 8.38
C LEU A 238 -25.41 -20.08 9.45
N PHE A 239 -25.99 -18.89 9.67
CA PHE A 239 -25.53 -17.98 10.70
C PHE A 239 -25.68 -18.58 12.11
N ILE A 240 -26.82 -19.20 12.43
CA ILE A 240 -27.05 -19.92 13.71
C ILE A 240 -26.02 -21.02 13.90
N LYS A 241 -25.73 -21.81 12.86
CA LYS A 241 -24.66 -22.82 12.89
C LYS A 241 -23.30 -22.23 13.26
N LEU A 242 -22.97 -21.04 12.74
CA LEU A 242 -21.76 -20.33 13.11
C LEU A 242 -21.81 -19.89 14.59
N LEU A 243 -22.93 -19.37 15.07
CA LEU A 243 -23.09 -18.96 16.47
C LEU A 243 -22.96 -20.16 17.41
N ASP A 244 -23.46 -21.32 17.07
CA ASP A 244 -23.30 -22.57 17.84
C ASP A 244 -21.81 -22.97 17.89
N GLU A 245 -21.09 -22.91 16.79
CA GLU A 245 -19.66 -23.22 16.73
C GLU A 245 -18.84 -22.25 17.58
N ILE A 246 -19.14 -20.95 17.52
CA ILE A 246 -18.51 -19.94 18.39
C ILE A 246 -18.80 -20.23 19.87
N ASN A 247 -20.05 -20.58 20.19
CA ASN A 247 -20.45 -20.92 21.56
C ASN A 247 -19.67 -22.11 22.10
N HIS A 248 -19.44 -23.13 21.28
CA HIS A 248 -18.60 -24.29 21.64
C HIS A 248 -17.13 -23.92 21.82
N GLN A 249 -16.60 -23.01 20.99
CA GLN A 249 -15.21 -22.61 21.07
C GLN A 249 -14.92 -21.70 22.27
N TYR A 250 -15.85 -20.82 22.63
CA TYR A 250 -15.67 -19.80 23.68
C TYR A 250 -16.48 -20.10 24.95
N THR A 251 -16.48 -21.34 25.42
CA THR A 251 -17.25 -21.80 26.60
C THR A 251 -16.94 -21.04 27.90
N SER A 252 -15.72 -20.51 28.03
CA SER A 252 -15.29 -19.74 29.23
C SER A 252 -15.56 -18.23 29.11
N ALA A 253 -16.10 -17.76 27.98
CA ALA A 253 -16.36 -16.35 27.77
C ALA A 253 -17.58 -15.89 28.61
N LYS A 254 -17.46 -14.69 29.20
CA LYS A 254 -18.57 -14.03 29.88
C LYS A 254 -19.50 -13.33 28.90
N THR A 255 -18.91 -12.68 27.88
CA THR A 255 -19.65 -12.03 26.81
C THR A 255 -18.92 -12.26 25.48
N ILE A 256 -19.66 -12.48 24.41
CA ILE A 256 -19.13 -12.67 23.06
C ILE A 256 -19.75 -11.57 22.19
N THR A 257 -18.95 -10.69 21.64
CA THR A 257 -19.41 -9.59 20.80
C THR A 257 -19.08 -9.87 19.34
N LEU A 258 -20.10 -9.88 18.48
CA LEU A 258 -19.93 -9.98 17.04
C LEU A 258 -20.11 -8.62 16.37
N ILE A 259 -19.14 -8.23 15.55
CA ILE A 259 -19.20 -7.05 14.68
C ILE A 259 -19.55 -7.57 13.28
N LEU A 260 -20.71 -7.20 12.74
CA LEU A 260 -21.28 -7.74 11.50
C LEU A 260 -21.98 -6.65 10.69
N ASP A 261 -22.31 -6.97 9.44
CA ASP A 261 -23.07 -6.08 8.57
C ASP A 261 -24.55 -6.03 8.92
N ASN A 262 -25.30 -5.13 8.26
CA ASN A 262 -26.74 -4.96 8.46
C ASN A 262 -27.60 -5.96 7.66
N TYR A 263 -27.06 -7.10 7.22
CA TYR A 263 -27.80 -8.03 6.38
C TYR A 263 -29.01 -8.63 7.13
N CYS A 264 -30.11 -8.81 6.41
CA CYS A 264 -31.40 -9.18 7.02
C CYS A 264 -31.42 -10.53 7.76
N ILE A 265 -30.52 -11.47 7.41
CA ILE A 265 -30.46 -12.79 8.06
C ILE A 265 -30.11 -12.68 9.55
N HIS A 266 -29.25 -11.70 9.93
CA HIS A 266 -28.82 -11.48 11.30
C HIS A 266 -29.94 -10.93 12.20
N LYS A 267 -30.97 -10.30 11.60
CA LYS A 267 -32.13 -9.71 12.29
C LYS A 267 -33.38 -10.61 12.25
N SER A 268 -33.23 -11.82 11.73
CA SER A 268 -34.35 -12.74 11.56
C SER A 268 -34.97 -13.20 12.89
N ARG A 269 -36.22 -13.65 12.86
CA ARG A 269 -36.92 -14.21 14.04
C ARG A 269 -36.16 -15.40 14.63
N LYS A 270 -35.58 -16.28 13.81
CA LYS A 270 -34.81 -17.44 14.26
C LYS A 270 -33.58 -17.01 15.07
N VAL A 271 -32.83 -16.04 14.57
CA VAL A 271 -31.65 -15.50 15.25
C VAL A 271 -32.02 -14.83 16.57
N ARG A 272 -33.11 -14.05 16.61
CA ARG A 272 -33.58 -13.42 17.85
C ARG A 272 -33.96 -14.45 18.91
N VAL A 273 -34.64 -15.55 18.52
CA VAL A 273 -34.98 -16.65 19.43
C VAL A 273 -33.71 -17.33 19.95
N TRP A 274 -32.71 -17.54 19.09
CA TRP A 274 -31.45 -18.13 19.49
C TRP A 274 -30.68 -17.23 20.48
N LEU A 275 -30.57 -15.92 20.20
CA LEU A 275 -29.93 -14.94 21.07
C LEU A 275 -30.62 -14.82 22.45
N ALA A 276 -31.93 -14.91 22.51
CA ALA A 276 -32.69 -14.92 23.75
C ALA A 276 -32.33 -16.10 24.68
N LYS A 277 -31.89 -17.23 24.09
CA LYS A 277 -31.42 -18.42 24.84
C LYS A 277 -29.92 -18.32 25.20
N ASN A 278 -29.21 -17.42 24.55
CA ASN A 278 -27.74 -17.25 24.68
C ASN A 278 -27.40 -15.79 25.03
N PRO A 279 -27.73 -15.29 26.22
CA PRO A 279 -27.63 -13.89 26.58
C PRO A 279 -26.17 -13.36 26.63
N GLN A 280 -25.17 -14.24 26.61
CA GLN A 280 -23.75 -13.89 26.52
C GLN A 280 -23.35 -13.30 25.15
N PHE A 281 -24.19 -13.47 24.11
CA PHE A 281 -23.92 -12.93 22.78
C PHE A 281 -24.47 -11.52 22.62
N SER A 282 -23.64 -10.61 22.07
CA SER A 282 -24.00 -9.26 21.70
C SER A 282 -23.66 -8.99 20.23
N LEU A 283 -24.60 -8.45 19.48
CA LEU A 283 -24.40 -8.08 18.07
C LEU A 283 -24.19 -6.57 17.95
N LEU A 284 -23.07 -6.16 17.36
CA LEU A 284 -22.78 -4.78 17.00
C LEU A 284 -22.79 -4.64 15.48
N PHE A 285 -23.75 -3.88 14.97
CA PHE A 285 -23.90 -3.65 13.53
C PHE A 285 -22.97 -2.55 13.06
N LEU A 286 -22.26 -2.85 11.96
CA LEU A 286 -21.46 -1.85 11.25
C LEU A 286 -22.35 -0.72 10.71
N PRO A 287 -21.79 0.49 10.54
CA PRO A 287 -22.49 1.53 9.80
C PRO A 287 -22.89 1.07 8.41
N SER A 288 -24.04 1.53 7.94
CA SER A 288 -24.58 1.13 6.63
C SER A 288 -23.57 1.42 5.51
N TYR A 289 -23.48 0.50 4.56
CA TYR A 289 -22.59 0.59 3.39
C TYR A 289 -21.09 0.81 3.70
N SER A 290 -20.60 0.31 4.83
CA SER A 290 -19.19 0.46 5.23
C SER A 290 -18.44 -0.87 5.32
N PRO A 291 -18.40 -1.69 4.24
CA PRO A 291 -17.78 -3.04 4.28
C PRO A 291 -16.28 -2.99 4.63
N TRP A 292 -15.59 -1.90 4.25
CA TRP A 292 -14.16 -1.73 4.56
C TRP A 292 -13.83 -1.70 6.07
N LEU A 293 -14.82 -1.51 6.94
CA LEU A 293 -14.67 -1.58 8.39
C LEU A 293 -14.64 -3.02 8.90
N ASN A 294 -15.18 -3.98 8.12
CA ASN A 294 -15.17 -5.39 8.48
C ASN A 294 -13.81 -6.01 8.16
N LYS A 295 -13.03 -6.32 9.18
CA LYS A 295 -11.66 -6.82 8.99
C LYS A 295 -11.59 -8.22 8.38
N ILE A 296 -12.64 -9.03 8.47
CA ILE A 296 -12.71 -10.36 7.88
C ILE A 296 -12.74 -10.32 6.35
N GLU A 297 -13.16 -9.22 5.74
CA GLU A 297 -13.13 -9.01 4.29
C GLU A 297 -11.76 -9.27 3.66
N ARG A 298 -10.68 -8.95 4.40
CA ARG A 298 -9.31 -9.23 3.95
C ARG A 298 -9.02 -10.73 3.90
N LEU A 299 -9.58 -11.51 4.81
CA LEU A 299 -9.50 -12.97 4.78
C LEU A 299 -10.18 -13.53 3.52
N TRP A 300 -11.38 -13.05 3.22
CA TRP A 300 -12.10 -13.44 2.02
C TRP A 300 -11.40 -13.04 0.74
N GLN A 301 -10.83 -11.84 0.71
CA GLN A 301 -10.01 -11.40 -0.41
C GLN A 301 -8.80 -12.32 -0.61
N SER A 302 -8.09 -12.66 0.46
CA SER A 302 -6.95 -13.58 0.41
C SER A 302 -7.36 -14.99 -0.04
N LEU A 303 -8.50 -15.51 0.45
CA LEU A 303 -9.08 -16.78 0.02
C LEU A 303 -9.35 -16.77 -1.49
N HIS A 304 -9.96 -15.70 -2.00
CA HIS A 304 -10.24 -15.57 -3.42
C HIS A 304 -8.95 -15.49 -4.26
N GLU A 305 -7.97 -14.73 -3.85
CA GLU A 305 -6.69 -14.62 -4.57
C GLU A 305 -5.91 -15.93 -4.59
N THR A 306 -5.97 -16.71 -3.50
CA THR A 306 -5.16 -17.91 -3.32
C THR A 306 -5.84 -19.17 -3.87
N VAL A 307 -7.14 -19.29 -3.69
CA VAL A 307 -7.87 -20.55 -3.92
C VAL A 307 -8.90 -20.48 -5.03
N THR A 308 -9.77 -19.47 -5.02
CA THR A 308 -10.95 -19.49 -5.92
C THR A 308 -10.74 -18.76 -7.24
N ARG A 309 -9.61 -18.04 -7.38
CA ARG A 309 -9.25 -17.38 -8.63
C ARG A 309 -8.48 -18.33 -9.54
N ASN A 310 -8.87 -18.42 -10.81
CA ASN A 310 -8.23 -19.26 -11.83
C ASN A 310 -8.04 -20.73 -11.45
N HIS A 311 -8.82 -21.28 -10.49
CA HIS A 311 -8.70 -22.69 -10.12
C HIS A 311 -9.20 -23.62 -11.23
N CYS A 312 -8.74 -24.86 -11.21
CA CYS A 312 -9.08 -25.89 -12.20
C CYS A 312 -9.94 -27.02 -11.60
N CYS A 313 -10.55 -26.81 -10.42
CA CYS A 313 -11.39 -27.83 -9.79
C CYS A 313 -12.63 -28.12 -10.62
N GLN A 314 -12.93 -29.40 -10.84
CA GLN A 314 -14.11 -29.85 -11.61
C GLN A 314 -15.31 -30.11 -10.70
N PHE A 315 -15.09 -30.37 -9.41
CA PHE A 315 -16.12 -30.69 -8.44
C PHE A 315 -16.02 -29.78 -7.21
N MET A 316 -17.17 -29.45 -6.62
CA MET A 316 -17.24 -28.58 -5.43
C MET A 316 -16.42 -29.13 -4.24
N TRP A 317 -16.42 -30.45 -4.03
CA TRP A 317 -15.69 -31.06 -2.93
C TRP A 317 -14.16 -30.84 -3.03
N GLN A 318 -13.60 -30.82 -4.26
CA GLN A 318 -12.17 -30.50 -4.48
C GLN A 318 -11.87 -29.05 -4.07
N LEU A 319 -12.73 -28.12 -4.50
CA LEU A 319 -12.57 -26.71 -4.17
C LEU A 319 -12.71 -26.49 -2.65
N LEU A 320 -13.69 -27.10 -2.01
CA LEU A 320 -13.88 -27.00 -0.55
C LEU A 320 -12.72 -27.63 0.24
N HIS A 321 -12.08 -28.68 -0.30
CA HIS A 321 -10.86 -29.22 0.30
C HIS A 321 -9.71 -28.19 0.29
N HIS A 322 -9.50 -27.49 -0.83
CA HIS A 322 -8.51 -26.39 -0.89
C HIS A 322 -8.87 -25.23 0.03
N VAL A 323 -10.15 -24.87 0.10
CA VAL A 323 -10.65 -23.86 1.05
C VAL A 323 -10.33 -24.25 2.49
N LYS A 324 -10.58 -25.52 2.87
CA LYS A 324 -10.25 -26.04 4.21
C LYS A 324 -8.76 -25.89 4.53
N ILE A 325 -7.89 -26.33 3.62
CA ILE A 325 -6.42 -26.20 3.79
C ILE A 325 -6.04 -24.73 3.95
N PHE A 326 -6.62 -23.82 3.15
CA PHE A 326 -6.37 -22.39 3.26
C PHE A 326 -6.75 -21.87 4.66
N MET A 327 -7.96 -22.20 5.15
CA MET A 327 -8.47 -21.71 6.44
C MET A 327 -7.62 -22.22 7.61
N GLU A 328 -7.20 -23.48 7.58
CA GLU A 328 -6.31 -24.09 8.57
C GLU A 328 -4.92 -23.40 8.55
N THR A 329 -4.38 -23.18 7.34
CA THR A 329 -3.07 -22.51 7.18
C THR A 329 -3.13 -21.05 7.63
N ALA A 330 -4.21 -20.32 7.30
CA ALA A 330 -4.40 -18.94 7.72
C ALA A 330 -4.50 -18.82 9.25
N SER A 331 -5.17 -19.75 9.91
CA SER A 331 -5.24 -19.80 11.38
C SER A 331 -3.87 -20.04 12.02
N LEU A 332 -3.06 -20.97 11.49
CA LEU A 332 -1.73 -21.30 12.01
C LEU A 332 -0.71 -20.18 11.81
N GLN A 333 -0.74 -19.48 10.68
CA GLN A 333 0.19 -18.38 10.38
C GLN A 333 -0.01 -17.18 11.31
N GLN A 334 -1.21 -16.98 11.82
CA GLN A 334 -1.51 -15.90 12.75
C GLN A 334 -1.07 -16.22 14.18
N GLN A 335 -0.97 -17.49 14.54
CA GLN A 335 -0.45 -17.93 15.83
C GLN A 335 1.09 -17.93 15.91
N LYS A 336 1.80 -18.01 14.74
CA LYS A 336 3.27 -18.01 14.67
C LYS A 336 3.78 -17.04 13.60
N PRO A 337 4.06 -15.77 13.93
CA PRO A 337 4.45 -14.74 12.96
C PRO A 337 5.77 -15.00 12.20
N GLY A 338 6.50 -16.07 12.52
CA GLY A 338 7.77 -16.44 11.86
C GLY A 338 7.68 -17.42 10.68
N MET A 339 6.53 -18.05 10.42
CA MET A 339 6.37 -18.97 9.30
C MET A 339 5.84 -18.28 8.04
N ARG A 340 6.68 -17.47 7.40
CA ARG A 340 6.44 -16.96 6.04
C ARG A 340 6.83 -18.00 5.00
N LYS A 341 6.02 -19.01 4.74
CA LYS A 341 6.17 -19.85 3.56
C LYS A 341 4.82 -20.44 3.17
N MET A 342 4.18 -19.80 2.23
CA MET A 342 3.17 -20.28 1.27
C MET A 342 2.23 -19.17 0.84
N GLY A 343 2.72 -18.13 0.14
CA GLY A 343 1.90 -17.26 -0.72
C GLY A 343 0.69 -16.50 -0.11
N VAL A 344 0.42 -16.65 1.17
CA VAL A 344 -0.67 -15.95 1.85
C VAL A 344 -0.12 -14.62 2.36
N SER A 345 -0.55 -13.52 1.77
CA SER A 345 -0.20 -12.17 2.22
C SER A 345 -0.70 -11.95 3.66
N GLN A 346 0.04 -11.18 4.45
CA GLN A 346 -0.37 -10.83 5.82
C GLN A 346 -1.78 -10.23 5.85
N LEU A 347 -2.65 -10.81 6.62
CA LEU A 347 -3.99 -10.33 6.95
C LEU A 347 -3.95 -9.15 7.92
#